data_4edd949f44907da3549d7a9e56a51cd1
#
_entry.id   4edd949f44907da3549d7a9e56a51cd1
#
_cell.length_a   1.000
_cell.length_b   1.000
_cell.length_c   1.000
_cell.angle_alpha   90.00
_cell.angle_beta   90.00
_cell.angle_gamma   90.00
#
_symmetry.space_group_name_H-M   'P 1'
#
loop_
_entity.id
_entity.type
_entity.pdbx_description
1 polymer ?
#
loop_
_entity_poly.entity_id
_entity_poly.type
_entity_poly.pdbx_seq_one_letter_code
_entity_poly.pdbx_strand_id
1 'polypeptide(L)'
;RDRSPSRGLGDVYKRQLLDRAIAGGFSEDRFDETELSALEGKLARFLRGSAHAQKMIAGEQAAVKALIADISHQTRTPIANLLLYASLLLESDLPPRQREQVRALMTQGEKLSFLIQNLVKASRLETGIVVPAPSQHSVRALLEEVIEQEEPAAQKKGIALRAISLEGAAAFDLRWTSEALGNVVNNAVKYTPAGGTVTVSAQMLGSFCRVDVTDTGPGIPEGEQGEIFNRFYRGAGTRTAEGLGLGLYLTRKILTLQGGYIKVSSIPGSGSTFSLYLPRELSGV
;
A
#
# COMPACT_ATOMS: atom_id res chain seq x y z
N ARG A 1 -1.39 44.09 -47.85
CA ARG A 1 -1.56 42.99 -46.86
C ARG A 1 -0.66 43.30 -45.65
N ASP A 2 -1.25 44.07 -44.75
CA ASP A 2 -0.62 44.53 -43.52
C ASP A 2 -0.62 43.41 -42.49
N ARG A 3 0.54 42.82 -42.25
CA ARG A 3 0.80 42.04 -41.06
C ARG A 3 1.39 42.97 -40.03
N SER A 4 0.57 43.48 -39.14
CA SER A 4 1.03 44.38 -38.09
C SER A 4 2.04 43.67 -37.18
N PRO A 5 3.23 44.27 -36.91
CA PRO A 5 4.29 43.69 -36.06
C PRO A 5 3.90 43.47 -34.59
N SER A 6 2.80 44.11 -34.18
CA SER A 6 2.34 44.07 -32.78
C SER A 6 1.77 42.71 -32.32
N ARG A 7 1.25 41.87 -33.22
CA ARG A 7 0.73 40.54 -32.83
C ARG A 7 1.84 39.54 -32.49
N GLY A 8 2.98 39.61 -33.20
CA GLY A 8 4.11 38.69 -32.93
C GLY A 8 4.83 38.94 -31.60
N LEU A 9 4.96 40.21 -31.19
CA LEU A 9 5.57 40.55 -29.88
C LEU A 9 4.70 40.08 -28.69
N GLY A 10 3.39 40.20 -28.79
CA GLY A 10 2.46 39.74 -27.75
C GLY A 10 2.51 38.21 -27.51
N ASP A 11 2.69 37.43 -28.58
CA ASP A 11 2.76 35.96 -28.46
C ASP A 11 4.09 35.47 -27.89
N VAL A 12 5.20 36.13 -28.21
CA VAL A 12 6.52 35.85 -27.63
C VAL A 12 6.53 36.19 -26.15
N TYR A 13 5.95 37.31 -25.77
CA TYR A 13 5.87 37.74 -24.38
C TYR A 13 4.98 36.80 -23.55
N LYS A 14 3.85 36.35 -24.06
CA LYS A 14 2.98 35.37 -23.40
C LYS A 14 3.69 34.04 -23.16
N ARG A 15 4.49 33.56 -24.11
CA ARG A 15 5.32 32.36 -23.94
C ARG A 15 6.36 32.52 -22.84
N GLN A 16 7.12 33.63 -22.84
CA GLN A 16 8.13 33.91 -21.82
C GLN A 16 7.52 34.02 -20.42
N LEU A 17 6.30 34.54 -20.32
CA LEU A 17 5.56 34.67 -19.07
C LEU A 17 5.13 33.31 -18.52
N LEU A 18 4.68 32.42 -19.41
CA LEU A 18 4.36 31.03 -19.08
C LEU A 18 5.62 30.24 -18.65
N ASP A 19 6.71 30.39 -19.38
CA ASP A 19 7.95 29.69 -19.07
C ASP A 19 8.53 30.13 -17.70
N ARG A 20 8.46 31.44 -17.37
CA ARG A 20 8.83 31.95 -16.04
C ARG A 20 7.89 31.47 -14.95
N ALA A 21 6.58 31.38 -15.22
CA ALA A 21 5.61 30.87 -14.28
C ALA A 21 5.86 29.38 -13.96
N ILE A 22 6.17 28.57 -14.98
CA ILE A 22 6.53 27.16 -14.83
C ILE A 22 7.84 26.98 -14.05
N ALA A 23 8.83 27.87 -14.26
CA ALA A 23 10.11 27.86 -13.55
C ALA A 23 10.05 28.39 -12.11
N GLY A 24 8.87 28.82 -11.60
CA GLY A 24 8.69 29.32 -10.25
C GLY A 24 9.28 30.73 -9.98
N GLY A 25 9.77 31.40 -11.02
CA GLY A 25 10.43 32.73 -10.94
C GLY A 25 9.55 33.90 -11.37
N PHE A 26 8.24 33.86 -11.12
CA PHE A 26 7.32 34.91 -11.52
C PHE A 26 7.33 36.06 -10.51
N SER A 27 7.68 37.31 -10.97
CA SER A 27 7.55 38.55 -10.21
C SER A 27 6.76 39.60 -10.97
N GLU A 28 5.96 40.42 -10.27
CA GLU A 28 5.18 41.53 -10.81
C GLU A 28 6.12 42.76 -10.97
N ASP A 29 6.89 42.84 -12.03
CA ASP A 29 7.87 43.95 -12.15
C ASP A 29 7.43 45.13 -13.03
N ARG A 30 6.21 45.12 -13.62
CA ARG A 30 5.71 46.23 -14.46
C ARG A 30 4.21 46.42 -14.32
N PHE A 31 3.80 47.56 -13.76
CA PHE A 31 2.44 48.06 -13.81
C PHE A 31 2.28 48.97 -15.04
N ASP A 32 1.71 48.43 -16.11
CA ASP A 32 1.19 49.21 -17.22
C ASP A 32 -0.32 48.90 -17.35
N GLU A 33 -1.16 49.92 -17.57
CA GLU A 33 -2.66 49.82 -17.55
C GLU A 33 -3.23 49.08 -18.77
N THR A 34 -2.54 48.01 -19.23
CA THR A 34 -2.93 47.22 -20.39
C THR A 34 -3.65 45.93 -19.97
N GLU A 35 -4.46 45.36 -20.87
CA GLU A 35 -5.09 44.02 -20.67
C GLU A 35 -4.06 42.95 -20.27
N LEU A 36 -2.79 43.12 -20.68
CA LEU A 36 -1.69 42.24 -20.38
C LEU A 36 -1.32 42.30 -18.89
N SER A 37 -1.27 43.50 -18.30
CA SER A 37 -1.01 43.71 -16.85
C SER A 37 -2.10 43.11 -15.99
N ALA A 38 -3.37 43.20 -16.43
CA ALA A 38 -4.50 42.59 -15.72
C ALA A 38 -4.41 41.03 -15.76
N LEU A 39 -3.91 40.44 -16.87
CA LEU A 39 -3.67 39.01 -16.98
C LEU A 39 -2.51 38.56 -16.11
N GLU A 40 -1.42 39.32 -16.09
CA GLU A 40 -0.26 39.08 -15.20
C GLU A 40 -0.69 39.06 -13.73
N GLY A 41 -1.46 40.04 -13.30
CA GLY A 41 -1.96 40.13 -11.94
C GLY A 41 -2.92 38.99 -11.56
N LYS A 42 -3.70 38.51 -12.52
CA LYS A 42 -4.55 37.30 -12.31
C LYS A 42 -3.72 36.04 -12.19
N LEU A 43 -2.70 35.88 -13.06
CA LEU A 43 -1.81 34.72 -13.07
C LEU A 43 -0.95 34.70 -11.79
N ALA A 44 -0.40 35.83 -11.38
CA ALA A 44 0.35 35.97 -10.13
C ALA A 44 -0.49 35.61 -8.89
N ARG A 45 -1.74 36.04 -8.84
CA ARG A 45 -2.66 35.68 -7.75
C ARG A 45 -2.96 34.20 -7.74
N PHE A 46 -3.21 33.59 -8.90
CA PHE A 46 -3.45 32.16 -9.04
C PHE A 46 -2.23 31.35 -8.59
N LEU A 47 -1.02 31.71 -9.04
CA LEU A 47 0.23 31.03 -8.68
C LEU A 47 0.52 31.17 -7.19
N ARG A 48 0.37 32.36 -6.60
CA ARG A 48 0.51 32.58 -5.14
C ARG A 48 -0.52 31.76 -4.35
N GLY A 49 -1.78 31.74 -4.79
CA GLY A 49 -2.83 30.91 -4.19
C GLY A 49 -2.51 29.42 -4.26
N SER A 50 -2.03 28.93 -5.41
CA SER A 50 -1.61 27.55 -5.60
C SER A 50 -0.41 27.19 -4.72
N ALA A 51 0.62 28.03 -4.67
CA ALA A 51 1.80 27.81 -3.83
C ALA A 51 1.44 27.82 -2.33
N HIS A 52 0.53 28.72 -1.91
CA HIS A 52 0.02 28.75 -0.54
C HIS A 52 -0.76 27.47 -0.20
N ALA A 53 -1.65 27.04 -1.08
CA ALA A 53 -2.41 25.79 -0.90
C ALA A 53 -1.47 24.56 -0.81
N GLN A 54 -0.47 24.49 -1.68
CA GLN A 54 0.55 23.42 -1.62
C GLN A 54 1.32 23.44 -0.29
N LYS A 55 1.69 24.62 0.21
CA LYS A 55 2.39 24.75 1.49
C LYS A 55 1.50 24.34 2.68
N MET A 56 0.23 24.68 2.66
CA MET A 56 -0.73 24.25 3.68
C MET A 56 -0.90 22.72 3.67
N ILE A 57 -1.10 22.12 2.50
CA ILE A 57 -1.21 20.65 2.35
C ILE A 57 0.07 19.96 2.85
N ALA A 58 1.24 20.49 2.49
CA ALA A 58 2.51 19.94 2.97
C ALA A 58 2.66 20.04 4.50
N GLY A 59 2.20 21.15 5.09
CA GLY A 59 2.17 21.34 6.54
C GLY A 59 1.24 20.36 7.26
N GLU A 60 0.03 20.17 6.75
CA GLU A 60 -0.93 19.18 7.28
C GLU A 60 -0.38 17.75 7.15
N GLN A 61 0.22 17.42 6.01
CA GLN A 61 0.87 16.12 5.84
C GLN A 61 2.01 15.92 6.84
N ALA A 62 2.84 16.94 7.09
CA ALA A 62 3.92 16.87 8.07
C ALA A 62 3.39 16.67 9.49
N ALA A 63 2.32 17.36 9.88
CA ALA A 63 1.68 17.20 11.19
C ALA A 63 1.10 15.79 11.36
N VAL A 64 0.43 15.25 10.33
CA VAL A 64 -0.06 13.87 10.34
C VAL A 64 1.09 12.88 10.43
N LYS A 65 2.20 13.12 9.71
CA LYS A 65 3.43 12.31 9.81
C LYS A 65 3.96 12.24 11.23
N ALA A 66 4.10 13.38 11.90
CA ALA A 66 4.58 13.46 13.28
C ALA A 66 3.64 12.72 14.24
N LEU A 67 2.35 12.95 14.14
CA LEU A 67 1.35 12.28 14.98
C LEU A 67 1.40 10.75 14.84
N ILE A 68 1.56 10.23 13.63
CA ILE A 68 1.66 8.79 13.40
C ILE A 68 2.94 8.20 14.00
N ALA A 69 4.06 8.91 13.88
CA ALA A 69 5.31 8.50 14.50
C ALA A 69 5.18 8.44 16.01
N ASP A 70 4.58 9.45 16.61
CA ASP A 70 4.35 9.53 18.05
C ASP A 70 3.41 8.42 18.55
N ILE A 71 2.27 8.22 17.90
CA ILE A 71 1.34 7.13 18.23
C ILE A 71 2.05 5.77 18.12
N SER A 72 2.85 5.56 17.08
CA SER A 72 3.60 4.31 16.88
C SER A 72 4.55 4.01 18.04
N HIS A 73 5.27 5.04 18.52
CA HIS A 73 6.20 4.89 19.62
C HIS A 73 5.49 4.77 20.98
N GLN A 74 4.51 5.63 21.23
CA GLN A 74 3.82 5.69 22.52
C GLN A 74 2.89 4.51 22.78
N THR A 75 2.40 3.84 21.73
CA THR A 75 1.56 2.64 21.89
C THR A 75 2.36 1.35 21.95
N ARG A 76 3.52 1.28 21.31
CA ARG A 76 4.38 0.07 21.30
C ARG A 76 4.84 -0.32 22.70
N THR A 77 5.32 0.65 23.48
CA THR A 77 5.89 0.41 24.82
C THR A 77 4.86 -0.16 25.81
N PRO A 78 3.66 0.42 25.99
CA PRO A 78 2.68 -0.13 26.92
C PRO A 78 2.17 -1.52 26.49
N ILE A 79 2.04 -1.78 25.18
CA ILE A 79 1.63 -3.10 24.71
C ILE A 79 2.73 -4.13 24.95
N ALA A 80 4.00 -3.79 24.69
CA ALA A 80 5.11 -4.69 24.97
C ALA A 80 5.21 -5.02 26.45
N ASN A 81 5.02 -4.04 27.33
CA ASN A 81 4.98 -4.25 28.80
C ASN A 81 3.80 -5.14 29.20
N LEU A 82 2.62 -4.93 28.63
CA LEU A 82 1.44 -5.77 28.87
C LEU A 82 1.70 -7.23 28.49
N LEU A 83 2.29 -7.49 27.32
CA LEU A 83 2.65 -8.82 26.89
C LEU A 83 3.76 -9.44 27.77
N LEU A 84 4.76 -8.65 28.18
CA LEU A 84 5.80 -9.09 29.11
C LEU A 84 5.21 -9.52 30.44
N TYR A 85 4.36 -8.70 31.08
CA TYR A 85 3.72 -9.06 32.32
C TYR A 85 2.82 -10.28 32.22
N ALA A 86 2.08 -10.40 31.10
CA ALA A 86 1.27 -11.58 30.85
C ALA A 86 2.13 -12.85 30.69
N SER A 87 3.30 -12.77 30.03
CA SER A 87 4.22 -13.91 29.91
C SER A 87 4.82 -14.30 31.25
N LEU A 88 5.25 -13.34 32.08
CA LEU A 88 5.75 -13.58 33.41
C LEU A 88 4.70 -14.23 34.36
N LEU A 89 3.44 -13.81 34.22
CA LEU A 89 2.33 -14.45 34.94
C LEU A 89 2.14 -15.91 34.52
N LEU A 90 2.33 -16.26 33.21
CA LEU A 90 2.22 -17.65 32.76
C LEU A 90 3.35 -18.55 33.24
N GLU A 91 4.50 -17.99 33.61
CA GLU A 91 5.61 -18.71 34.23
C GLU A 91 5.35 -19.04 35.69
N SER A 92 4.45 -18.32 36.38
CA SER A 92 4.05 -18.57 37.76
C SER A 92 3.05 -19.74 37.88
N ASP A 93 2.90 -20.27 39.05
CA ASP A 93 1.92 -21.34 39.33
C ASP A 93 0.51 -20.78 39.46
N LEU A 94 -0.15 -20.63 38.30
CA LEU A 94 -1.51 -20.11 38.18
C LEU A 94 -2.53 -21.25 38.17
N PRO A 95 -3.68 -21.08 38.88
CA PRO A 95 -4.84 -21.95 38.70
C PRO A 95 -5.28 -22.02 37.23
N PRO A 96 -5.81 -23.16 36.74
CA PRO A 96 -6.11 -23.38 35.33
C PRO A 96 -6.99 -22.28 34.69
N ARG A 97 -8.00 -21.81 35.41
CA ARG A 97 -8.89 -20.73 34.99
C ARG A 97 -8.16 -19.40 34.81
N GLN A 98 -7.24 -19.05 35.70
CA GLN A 98 -6.45 -17.81 35.63
C GLN A 98 -5.44 -17.91 34.47
N ARG A 99 -4.80 -19.06 34.28
CA ARG A 99 -3.90 -19.33 33.16
C ARG A 99 -4.58 -19.14 31.81
N GLU A 100 -5.82 -19.61 31.66
CA GLU A 100 -6.64 -19.42 30.46
C GLU A 100 -6.96 -17.93 30.23
N GLN A 101 -7.30 -17.19 31.28
CA GLN A 101 -7.55 -15.75 31.19
C GLN A 101 -6.31 -14.97 30.77
N VAL A 102 -5.13 -15.29 31.30
CA VAL A 102 -3.87 -14.64 30.92
C VAL A 102 -3.51 -14.95 29.46
N ARG A 103 -3.71 -16.18 28.99
CA ARG A 103 -3.53 -16.52 27.58
C ARG A 103 -4.48 -15.74 26.67
N ALA A 104 -5.74 -15.58 27.06
CA ALA A 104 -6.70 -14.75 26.34
C ALA A 104 -6.25 -13.28 26.26
N LEU A 105 -5.74 -12.71 27.38
CA LEU A 105 -5.17 -11.36 27.41
C LEU A 105 -3.96 -11.23 26.49
N MET A 106 -3.04 -12.19 26.47
CA MET A 106 -1.89 -12.20 25.55
C MET A 106 -2.37 -12.17 24.11
N THR A 107 -3.29 -13.03 23.74
CA THR A 107 -3.85 -13.07 22.37
C THR A 107 -4.47 -11.74 21.98
N GLN A 108 -5.17 -11.06 22.86
CA GLN A 108 -5.73 -9.72 22.57
C GLN A 108 -4.64 -8.65 22.47
N GLY A 109 -3.61 -8.71 23.32
CA GLY A 109 -2.46 -7.81 23.26
C GLY A 109 -1.66 -7.96 21.94
N GLU A 110 -1.41 -9.19 21.50
CA GLU A 110 -0.78 -9.48 20.21
C GLU A 110 -1.61 -8.96 19.03
N LYS A 111 -2.93 -9.17 19.09
CA LYS A 111 -3.86 -8.62 18.07
C LYS A 111 -3.79 -7.09 18.04
N LEU A 112 -3.78 -6.43 19.18
CA LEU A 112 -3.69 -4.97 19.26
C LEU A 112 -2.35 -4.46 18.72
N SER A 113 -1.24 -5.14 19.06
CA SER A 113 0.09 -4.83 18.53
C SER A 113 0.12 -4.92 17.01
N PHE A 114 -0.40 -6.00 16.45
CA PHE A 114 -0.51 -6.22 15.00
C PHE A 114 -1.39 -5.14 14.32
N LEU A 115 -2.52 -4.76 14.95
CA LEU A 115 -3.39 -3.66 14.52
C LEU A 115 -2.62 -2.36 14.32
N ILE A 116 -1.95 -1.93 15.37
CA ILE A 116 -1.25 -0.64 15.40
C ILE A 116 -0.10 -0.65 14.40
N GLN A 117 0.66 -1.75 14.30
CA GLN A 117 1.74 -1.87 13.34
C GLN A 117 1.25 -1.73 11.90
N ASN A 118 0.15 -2.39 11.54
CA ASN A 118 -0.40 -2.29 10.18
C ASN A 118 -1.02 -0.91 9.89
N LEU A 119 -1.67 -0.28 10.88
CA LEU A 119 -2.17 1.09 10.75
C LEU A 119 -1.03 2.08 10.50
N VAL A 120 0.05 1.95 11.25
CA VAL A 120 1.25 2.78 11.09
C VAL A 120 1.92 2.55 9.73
N LYS A 121 2.05 1.29 9.28
CA LYS A 121 2.56 0.96 7.94
C LYS A 121 1.72 1.62 6.84
N ALA A 122 0.40 1.45 6.91
CA ALA A 122 -0.54 2.05 5.95
C ALA A 122 -0.38 3.57 5.90
N SER A 123 -0.36 4.20 7.04
CA SER A 123 -0.27 5.64 7.15
C SER A 123 1.08 6.20 6.67
N ARG A 124 2.20 5.50 6.92
CA ARG A 124 3.52 5.89 6.41
C ARG A 124 3.60 5.83 4.88
N LEU A 125 2.97 4.82 4.27
CA LEU A 125 2.88 4.70 2.81
C LEU A 125 1.97 5.77 2.19
N GLU A 126 0.86 6.12 2.87
CA GLU A 126 -0.06 7.15 2.38
C GLU A 126 0.52 8.55 2.44
N THR A 127 1.20 8.86 3.54
CA THR A 127 1.80 10.18 3.75
C THR A 127 3.13 10.36 3.01
N GLY A 128 3.60 9.32 2.29
CA GLY A 128 4.89 9.37 1.59
C GLY A 128 6.10 9.47 2.53
N ILE A 129 5.97 9.09 3.82
CA ILE A 129 7.12 8.94 4.74
C ILE A 129 7.99 7.79 4.25
N VAL A 130 7.35 6.75 3.76
CA VAL A 130 8.00 5.60 3.14
C VAL A 130 7.62 5.59 1.67
N VAL A 131 8.62 5.64 0.83
CA VAL A 131 8.50 5.49 -0.61
C VAL A 131 9.25 4.21 -0.96
N PRO A 132 8.57 3.19 -1.51
CA PRO A 132 9.25 2.00 -2.00
C PRO A 132 10.32 2.39 -3.03
N ALA A 133 11.47 1.73 -2.98
CA ALA A 133 12.59 1.95 -3.90
C ALA A 133 12.75 0.72 -4.81
N PRO A 134 12.01 0.64 -5.93
CA PRO A 134 12.06 -0.51 -6.81
C PRO A 134 13.43 -0.65 -7.47
N SER A 135 13.92 -1.89 -7.54
CA SER A 135 15.12 -2.30 -8.27
C SER A 135 14.89 -3.69 -8.90
N GLN A 136 15.75 -4.07 -9.83
CA GLN A 136 15.61 -5.38 -10.48
C GLN A 136 15.89 -6.52 -9.52
N HIS A 137 14.92 -7.41 -9.35
CA HIS A 137 15.02 -8.58 -8.50
C HIS A 137 14.50 -9.85 -9.19
N SER A 138 14.98 -10.99 -8.73
CA SER A 138 14.45 -12.29 -9.12
C SER A 138 13.07 -12.50 -8.51
N VAL A 139 12.08 -12.77 -9.35
CA VAL A 139 10.73 -13.13 -8.90
C VAL A 139 10.75 -14.48 -8.18
N ARG A 140 11.58 -15.43 -8.65
CA ARG A 140 11.76 -16.73 -7.98
C ARG A 140 12.16 -16.56 -6.51
N ALA A 141 13.18 -15.75 -6.23
CA ALA A 141 13.66 -15.55 -4.86
C ALA A 141 12.59 -14.93 -3.94
N LEU A 142 11.82 -13.97 -4.46
CA LEU A 142 10.68 -13.40 -3.74
C LEU A 142 9.63 -14.45 -3.39
N LEU A 143 9.27 -15.32 -4.34
CA LEU A 143 8.22 -16.31 -4.15
C LEU A 143 8.67 -17.42 -3.19
N GLU A 144 9.92 -17.88 -3.32
CA GLU A 144 10.51 -18.89 -2.43
C GLU A 144 10.55 -18.37 -0.98
N GLU A 145 10.98 -17.12 -0.75
CA GLU A 145 10.99 -16.49 0.58
C GLU A 145 9.60 -16.44 1.21
N VAL A 146 8.59 -15.97 0.46
CA VAL A 146 7.22 -15.85 0.99
C VAL A 146 6.58 -17.22 1.24
N ILE A 147 6.82 -18.19 0.38
CA ILE A 147 6.32 -19.55 0.58
C ILE A 147 6.94 -20.18 1.83
N GLU A 148 8.26 -20.06 2.02
CA GLU A 148 8.95 -20.55 3.21
C GLU A 148 8.40 -19.95 4.49
N GLN A 149 8.06 -18.66 4.48
CA GLN A 149 7.46 -17.96 5.63
C GLN A 149 6.04 -18.46 5.96
N GLU A 150 5.23 -18.81 4.96
CA GLU A 150 3.83 -19.20 5.15
C GLU A 150 3.62 -20.72 5.24
N GLU A 151 4.61 -21.51 4.88
CA GLU A 151 4.57 -22.99 4.91
C GLU A 151 4.20 -23.57 6.29
N PRO A 152 4.75 -23.08 7.43
CA PRO A 152 4.37 -23.61 8.75
C PRO A 152 2.89 -23.41 9.06
N ALA A 153 2.30 -22.28 8.65
CA ALA A 153 0.88 -21.99 8.84
C ALA A 153 0.00 -22.88 7.94
N ALA A 154 0.42 -23.11 6.70
CA ALA A 154 -0.25 -23.99 5.76
C ALA A 154 -0.25 -25.45 6.26
N GLN A 155 0.90 -25.96 6.69
CA GLN A 155 1.05 -27.30 7.24
C GLN A 155 0.22 -27.53 8.49
N LYS A 156 0.24 -26.56 9.44
CA LYS A 156 -0.59 -26.63 10.66
C LYS A 156 -2.07 -26.75 10.35
N LYS A 157 -2.52 -26.17 9.24
CA LYS A 157 -3.92 -26.21 8.80
C LYS A 157 -4.24 -27.36 7.84
N GLY A 158 -3.22 -28.13 7.41
CA GLY A 158 -3.37 -29.23 6.45
C GLY A 158 -3.66 -28.74 5.02
N ILE A 159 -3.06 -27.61 4.62
CA ILE A 159 -3.20 -27.01 3.29
C ILE A 159 -1.95 -27.32 2.48
N ALA A 160 -2.12 -27.72 1.22
CA ALA A 160 -1.02 -27.89 0.28
C ALA A 160 -0.63 -26.54 -0.33
N LEU A 161 0.50 -25.97 0.11
CA LEU A 161 1.08 -24.76 -0.50
C LEU A 161 2.07 -25.18 -1.59
N ARG A 162 1.87 -24.69 -2.83
CA ARG A 162 2.64 -25.11 -4.01
C ARG A 162 3.15 -23.91 -4.78
N ALA A 163 4.40 -24.02 -5.26
CA ALA A 163 4.99 -23.08 -6.20
C ALA A 163 5.06 -23.70 -7.60
N ILE A 164 4.65 -22.96 -8.63
CA ILE A 164 4.65 -23.40 -10.02
C ILE A 164 5.19 -22.27 -10.89
N SER A 165 6.13 -22.58 -11.81
CA SER A 165 6.63 -21.64 -12.82
C SER A 165 7.11 -20.29 -12.22
N LEU A 166 8.30 -20.30 -11.62
CA LEU A 166 8.84 -19.19 -10.84
C LEU A 166 9.90 -18.36 -11.61
N GLU A 167 9.88 -18.32 -12.94
CA GLU A 167 10.96 -17.68 -13.70
C GLU A 167 10.65 -16.23 -14.03
N GLY A 168 11.70 -15.40 -13.99
CA GLY A 168 11.66 -14.01 -14.41
C GLY A 168 12.31 -13.05 -13.42
N ALA A 169 12.50 -11.82 -13.91
CA ALA A 169 12.92 -10.67 -13.12
C ALA A 169 11.94 -9.52 -13.33
N ALA A 170 11.75 -8.71 -12.31
CA ALA A 170 10.88 -7.55 -12.33
C ALA A 170 11.45 -6.44 -11.44
N ALA A 171 11.00 -5.21 -11.68
CA ALA A 171 11.39 -4.04 -10.92
C ALA A 171 10.46 -3.85 -9.72
N PHE A 172 10.95 -4.11 -8.52
CA PHE A 172 10.18 -3.93 -7.29
C PHE A 172 11.09 -3.68 -6.09
N ASP A 173 10.53 -3.13 -5.02
CA ASP A 173 11.16 -3.08 -3.70
C ASP A 173 10.95 -4.44 -3.02
N LEU A 174 12.03 -5.16 -2.76
CA LEU A 174 11.98 -6.52 -2.24
C LEU A 174 11.18 -6.59 -0.93
N ARG A 175 11.49 -5.72 0.03
CA ARG A 175 10.87 -5.73 1.36
C ARG A 175 9.36 -5.47 1.30
N TRP A 176 8.95 -4.45 0.56
CA TRP A 176 7.55 -4.07 0.47
C TRP A 176 6.75 -5.05 -0.40
N THR A 177 7.37 -5.61 -1.42
CA THR A 177 6.69 -6.61 -2.27
C THR A 177 6.58 -7.96 -1.58
N SER A 178 7.58 -8.39 -0.78
CA SER A 178 7.46 -9.54 0.13
C SER A 178 6.28 -9.36 1.10
N GLU A 179 6.14 -8.19 1.72
CA GLU A 179 5.00 -7.87 2.60
C GLU A 179 3.67 -7.94 1.84
N ALA A 180 3.60 -7.37 0.63
CA ALA A 180 2.39 -7.37 -0.19
C ALA A 180 1.97 -8.78 -0.61
N LEU A 181 2.91 -9.59 -1.08
CA LEU A 181 2.67 -10.97 -1.47
C LEU A 181 2.34 -11.85 -0.26
N GLY A 182 3.07 -11.69 0.85
CA GLY A 182 2.80 -12.37 2.12
C GLY A 182 1.38 -12.15 2.61
N ASN A 183 0.86 -10.92 2.54
CA ASN A 183 -0.54 -10.62 2.87
C ASN A 183 -1.54 -11.41 2.02
N VAL A 184 -1.24 -11.61 0.74
CA VAL A 184 -2.13 -12.36 -0.18
C VAL A 184 -2.05 -13.85 0.08
N VAL A 185 -0.83 -14.41 0.23
CA VAL A 185 -0.62 -15.85 0.53
C VAL A 185 -1.19 -16.20 1.89
N ASN A 186 -0.97 -15.37 2.91
CA ASN A 186 -1.56 -15.54 4.24
C ASN A 186 -3.08 -15.53 4.19
N ASN A 187 -3.71 -14.63 3.43
CA ASN A 187 -5.15 -14.65 3.22
C ASN A 187 -5.61 -15.95 2.52
N ALA A 188 -4.90 -16.42 1.49
CA ALA A 188 -5.21 -17.66 0.82
C ALA A 188 -5.16 -18.86 1.79
N VAL A 189 -4.08 -19.00 2.56
CA VAL A 189 -3.93 -20.03 3.60
C VAL A 189 -5.03 -19.91 4.67
N LYS A 190 -5.33 -18.68 5.09
CA LYS A 190 -6.33 -18.42 6.13
C LYS A 190 -7.74 -18.82 5.73
N TYR A 191 -8.17 -18.52 4.51
CA TYR A 191 -9.55 -18.75 4.05
C TYR A 191 -9.75 -20.10 3.38
N THR A 192 -8.72 -20.78 2.92
CA THR A 192 -8.81 -22.13 2.37
C THR A 192 -9.14 -23.12 3.49
N PRO A 193 -10.13 -24.00 3.33
CA PRO A 193 -10.41 -25.08 4.29
C PRO A 193 -9.25 -26.10 4.39
N ALA A 194 -9.20 -26.83 5.49
CA ALA A 194 -8.27 -27.96 5.63
C ALA A 194 -8.43 -28.98 4.48
N GLY A 195 -7.33 -29.48 3.96
CA GLY A 195 -7.29 -30.35 2.77
C GLY A 195 -7.31 -29.60 1.44
N GLY A 196 -7.46 -28.27 1.46
CA GLY A 196 -7.41 -27.45 0.25
C GLY A 196 -5.99 -27.17 -0.25
N THR A 197 -5.90 -26.39 -1.33
CA THR A 197 -4.64 -26.09 -2.00
C THR A 197 -4.50 -24.58 -2.22
N VAL A 198 -3.31 -24.05 -2.00
CA VAL A 198 -2.89 -22.70 -2.40
C VAL A 198 -1.73 -22.85 -3.39
N THR A 199 -1.87 -22.26 -4.56
CA THR A 199 -0.86 -22.32 -5.62
C THR A 199 -0.35 -20.90 -5.92
N VAL A 200 0.98 -20.75 -5.93
CA VAL A 200 1.64 -19.49 -6.30
C VAL A 200 2.40 -19.71 -7.61
N SER A 201 2.17 -18.84 -8.59
CA SER A 201 2.84 -18.93 -9.88
C SER A 201 3.22 -17.56 -10.41
N ALA A 202 4.20 -17.50 -11.30
CA ALA A 202 4.61 -16.27 -11.97
C ALA A 202 4.66 -16.45 -13.49
N GLN A 203 4.25 -15.43 -14.22
CA GLN A 203 4.27 -15.38 -15.67
C GLN A 203 4.69 -13.99 -16.17
N MET A 204 5.61 -13.98 -17.14
CA MET A 204 6.02 -12.74 -17.79
C MET A 204 4.98 -12.35 -18.86
N LEU A 205 4.39 -11.16 -18.74
CA LEU A 205 3.33 -10.64 -19.62
C LEU A 205 3.68 -9.22 -20.07
N GLY A 206 4.22 -9.07 -21.28
CA GLY A 206 4.54 -7.74 -21.84
C GLY A 206 5.40 -6.91 -20.88
N SER A 207 4.88 -5.79 -20.42
CA SER A 207 5.56 -4.85 -19.51
C SER A 207 5.49 -5.25 -18.03
N PHE A 208 4.82 -6.35 -17.69
CA PHE A 208 4.64 -6.79 -16.30
C PHE A 208 5.08 -8.25 -16.10
N CYS A 209 5.49 -8.56 -14.89
CA CYS A 209 5.47 -9.90 -14.35
C CYS A 209 4.19 -10.05 -13.53
N ARG A 210 3.35 -11.01 -13.89
CA ARG A 210 2.14 -11.35 -13.13
C ARG A 210 2.45 -12.48 -12.16
N VAL A 211 2.18 -12.25 -10.88
CA VAL A 211 2.23 -13.27 -9.83
C VAL A 211 0.79 -13.60 -9.44
N ASP A 212 0.41 -14.85 -9.64
CA ASP A 212 -0.92 -15.36 -9.28
C ASP A 212 -0.85 -16.17 -7.99
N VAL A 213 -1.73 -15.87 -7.04
CA VAL A 213 -2.00 -16.67 -5.85
C VAL A 213 -3.41 -17.19 -5.97
N THR A 214 -3.53 -18.50 -6.19
CA THR A 214 -4.82 -19.19 -6.39
C THR A 214 -5.12 -20.07 -5.18
N ASP A 215 -6.31 -19.94 -4.62
CA ASP A 215 -6.79 -20.73 -3.52
C ASP A 215 -8.05 -21.54 -3.88
N THR A 216 -8.30 -22.63 -3.16
CA THR A 216 -9.50 -23.43 -3.24
C THR A 216 -10.47 -23.14 -2.08
N GLY A 217 -10.51 -21.89 -1.66
CA GLY A 217 -11.34 -21.41 -0.57
C GLY A 217 -12.81 -21.17 -0.96
N PRO A 218 -13.57 -20.48 -0.13
CA PRO A 218 -15.01 -20.26 -0.34
C PRO A 218 -15.32 -19.32 -1.49
N GLY A 219 -14.32 -18.65 -2.06
CA GLY A 219 -14.52 -17.62 -3.06
C GLY A 219 -15.09 -16.32 -2.49
N ILE A 220 -15.25 -15.31 -3.35
CA ILE A 220 -15.67 -13.95 -3.01
C ILE A 220 -16.82 -13.56 -3.93
N PRO A 221 -17.97 -13.12 -3.39
CA PRO A 221 -19.09 -12.62 -4.18
C PRO A 221 -18.66 -11.45 -5.08
N GLU A 222 -19.21 -11.37 -6.28
CA GLU A 222 -18.84 -10.35 -7.29
C GLU A 222 -18.95 -8.92 -6.73
N GLY A 223 -20.03 -8.63 -5.99
CA GLY A 223 -20.24 -7.32 -5.37
C GLY A 223 -19.21 -6.95 -4.28
N GLU A 224 -18.48 -7.94 -3.73
CA GLU A 224 -17.46 -7.71 -2.72
C GLU A 224 -16.04 -7.60 -3.31
N GLN A 225 -15.80 -8.06 -4.55
CA GLN A 225 -14.45 -8.14 -5.13
C GLN A 225 -13.75 -6.79 -5.29
N GLY A 226 -14.49 -5.70 -5.47
CA GLY A 226 -13.96 -4.34 -5.44
C GLY A 226 -13.69 -3.83 -4.02
N GLU A 227 -14.55 -4.21 -3.09
CA GLU A 227 -14.56 -3.70 -1.71
C GLU A 227 -13.46 -4.32 -0.83
N ILE A 228 -13.01 -5.55 -1.12
CA ILE A 228 -11.98 -6.24 -0.33
C ILE A 228 -10.64 -5.50 -0.26
N PHE A 229 -10.41 -4.53 -1.13
CA PHE A 229 -9.23 -3.67 -1.15
C PHE A 229 -9.42 -2.37 -0.35
N ASN A 230 -10.60 -2.14 0.23
CA ASN A 230 -10.87 -0.98 1.07
C ASN A 230 -10.36 -1.20 2.49
N ARG A 231 -10.03 -0.10 3.16
CA ARG A 231 -9.58 -0.14 4.57
C ARG A 231 -10.65 -0.73 5.46
N PHE A 232 -10.24 -1.64 6.34
CA PHE A 232 -11.09 -2.27 7.35
C PHE A 232 -12.26 -3.07 6.78
N TYR A 233 -12.27 -3.29 5.45
CA TYR A 233 -13.31 -4.10 4.84
C TYR A 233 -13.13 -5.58 5.18
N ARG A 234 -14.25 -6.22 5.52
CA ARG A 234 -14.34 -7.66 5.79
C ARG A 234 -15.66 -8.19 5.23
N GLY A 235 -15.57 -9.16 4.35
CA GLY A 235 -16.75 -9.78 3.74
C GLY A 235 -17.70 -10.38 4.78
N ALA A 236 -18.98 -10.41 4.47
CA ALA A 236 -20.03 -10.86 5.39
C ALA A 236 -19.79 -12.28 5.92
N GLY A 237 -19.27 -13.19 5.08
CA GLY A 237 -18.94 -14.58 5.44
C GLY A 237 -17.65 -14.76 6.23
N THR A 238 -16.84 -13.71 6.42
CA THR A 238 -15.49 -13.81 7.03
C THR A 238 -15.37 -13.06 8.35
N ARG A 239 -16.46 -12.55 8.92
CA ARG A 239 -16.46 -11.76 10.16
C ARG A 239 -15.91 -12.50 11.38
N THR A 240 -16.02 -13.81 11.41
CA THR A 240 -15.49 -14.67 12.48
C THR A 240 -14.01 -15.00 12.32
N ALA A 241 -13.45 -14.89 11.10
CA ALA A 241 -12.06 -15.17 10.83
C ALA A 241 -11.16 -14.03 11.39
N GLU A 242 -9.97 -14.32 11.90
CA GLU A 242 -9.04 -13.32 12.41
C GLU A 242 -8.57 -12.36 11.30
N GLY A 243 -8.42 -11.06 11.59
CA GLY A 243 -7.84 -10.06 10.69
C GLY A 243 -8.61 -8.74 10.65
N LEU A 244 -7.93 -7.69 10.18
CA LEU A 244 -8.37 -6.31 10.30
C LEU A 244 -8.90 -5.69 9.01
N GLY A 245 -8.83 -6.42 7.89
CA GLY A 245 -9.14 -5.82 6.58
C GLY A 245 -8.12 -4.76 6.13
N LEU A 246 -6.87 -4.86 6.56
CA LEU A 246 -5.80 -3.94 6.14
C LEU A 246 -4.81 -4.56 5.15
N GLY A 247 -4.65 -5.90 5.12
CA GLY A 247 -3.64 -6.58 4.32
C GLY A 247 -3.78 -6.31 2.82
N LEU A 248 -4.96 -6.55 2.25
CA LEU A 248 -5.22 -6.32 0.82
C LEU A 248 -5.17 -4.82 0.44
N TYR A 249 -5.63 -3.96 1.33
CA TYR A 249 -5.47 -2.51 1.16
C TYR A 249 -3.99 -2.10 1.07
N LEU A 250 -3.15 -2.60 1.99
CA LEU A 250 -1.70 -2.39 1.97
C LEU A 250 -1.07 -2.94 0.70
N THR A 251 -1.43 -4.17 0.31
CA THR A 251 -0.96 -4.79 -0.93
C THR A 251 -1.24 -3.89 -2.14
N ARG A 252 -2.49 -3.42 -2.30
CA ARG A 252 -2.85 -2.51 -3.40
C ARG A 252 -2.03 -1.22 -3.35
N LYS A 253 -1.85 -0.64 -2.17
CA LYS A 253 -1.07 0.61 -2.01
C LYS A 253 0.40 0.43 -2.35
N ILE A 254 1.01 -0.65 -1.84
CA ILE A 254 2.42 -0.99 -2.11
C ILE A 254 2.67 -1.17 -3.61
N LEU A 255 1.82 -1.95 -4.29
CA LEU A 255 1.96 -2.19 -5.72
C LEU A 255 1.76 -0.91 -6.54
N THR A 256 0.74 -0.11 -6.22
CA THR A 256 0.47 1.16 -6.92
C THR A 256 1.64 2.13 -6.80
N LEU A 257 2.27 2.24 -5.64
CA LEU A 257 3.44 3.11 -5.43
C LEU A 257 4.68 2.68 -6.24
N GLN A 258 4.70 1.45 -6.72
CA GLN A 258 5.77 0.88 -7.55
C GLN A 258 5.40 0.80 -9.03
N GLY A 259 4.26 1.39 -9.46
CA GLY A 259 3.78 1.34 -10.83
C GLY A 259 3.10 0.01 -11.20
N GLY A 260 2.85 -0.85 -10.22
CA GLY A 260 2.12 -2.11 -10.36
C GLY A 260 0.64 -1.99 -9.95
N TYR A 261 -0.05 -3.10 -9.96
CA TYR A 261 -1.45 -3.20 -9.51
C TYR A 261 -1.82 -4.62 -9.10
N ILE A 262 -2.99 -4.79 -8.46
CA ILE A 262 -3.56 -6.10 -8.11
C ILE A 262 -4.96 -6.24 -8.69
N LYS A 263 -5.30 -7.46 -9.11
CA LYS A 263 -6.64 -7.88 -9.51
C LYS A 263 -7.08 -9.11 -8.73
N VAL A 264 -8.38 -9.32 -8.66
CA VAL A 264 -8.98 -10.54 -8.14
C VAL A 264 -9.94 -11.11 -9.18
N SER A 265 -9.96 -12.42 -9.29
CA SER A 265 -10.97 -13.20 -10.01
C SER A 265 -11.43 -14.31 -9.08
N SER A 266 -12.70 -14.37 -8.78
CA SER A 266 -13.22 -15.32 -7.79
C SER A 266 -14.63 -15.76 -8.13
N ILE A 267 -14.90 -17.04 -7.85
CA ILE A 267 -16.22 -17.64 -8.00
C ILE A 267 -16.61 -18.20 -6.64
N PRO A 268 -17.75 -17.79 -6.05
CA PRO A 268 -18.24 -18.35 -4.80
C PRO A 268 -18.31 -19.87 -4.85
N GLY A 269 -17.72 -20.53 -3.84
CA GLY A 269 -17.63 -21.98 -3.73
C GLY A 269 -16.51 -22.65 -4.53
N SER A 270 -15.74 -21.90 -5.35
CA SER A 270 -14.70 -22.46 -6.21
C SER A 270 -13.30 -21.88 -5.94
N GLY A 271 -13.19 -20.90 -5.04
CA GLY A 271 -11.93 -20.25 -4.68
C GLY A 271 -11.69 -18.91 -5.34
N SER A 272 -10.47 -18.39 -5.17
CA SER A 272 -10.07 -17.07 -5.67
C SER A 272 -8.69 -17.13 -6.29
N THR A 273 -8.44 -16.25 -7.25
CA THR A 273 -7.12 -15.96 -7.78
C THR A 273 -6.83 -14.47 -7.63
N PHE A 274 -5.80 -14.15 -6.88
CA PHE A 274 -5.25 -12.80 -6.77
C PHE A 274 -4.05 -12.67 -7.68
N SER A 275 -4.10 -11.73 -8.61
CA SER A 275 -3.04 -11.46 -9.60
C SER A 275 -2.34 -10.15 -9.27
N LEU A 276 -1.07 -10.22 -8.87
CA LEU A 276 -0.20 -9.07 -8.62
C LEU A 276 0.62 -8.81 -9.89
N TYR A 277 0.61 -7.57 -10.36
CA TYR A 277 1.34 -7.14 -11.55
C TYR A 277 2.51 -6.26 -11.14
N LEU A 278 3.72 -6.75 -11.33
CA LEU A 278 4.97 -6.07 -11.04
C LEU A 278 5.57 -5.53 -12.35
N PRO A 279 5.97 -4.26 -12.46
CA PRO A 279 6.64 -3.75 -13.65
C PRO A 279 7.90 -4.56 -13.97
N ARG A 280 8.17 -4.86 -15.25
CA ARG A 280 9.40 -5.54 -15.66
C ARG A 280 10.61 -4.63 -15.60
N GLU A 281 10.40 -3.35 -15.90
CA GLU A 281 11.44 -2.33 -15.97
C GLU A 281 11.07 -1.17 -15.06
N LEU A 282 12.07 -0.46 -14.57
CA LEU A 282 11.86 0.80 -13.88
C LEU A 282 11.22 1.78 -14.86
N SER A 283 10.06 2.34 -14.50
CA SER A 283 9.50 3.45 -15.25
C SER A 283 10.53 4.58 -15.25
N GLY A 284 11.08 4.91 -16.43
CA GLY A 284 12.01 6.03 -16.55
C GLY A 284 11.36 7.29 -15.99
N VAL A 285 12.05 7.94 -15.06
CA VAL A 285 11.73 9.29 -14.58
C VAL A 285 12.17 10.29 -15.64
#